data_c54408b02ab5602cf8027bb472c2752e
#
_entry.id   c54408b02ab5602cf8027bb472c2752e
#
_cell.length_a   1.000
_cell.length_b   1.000
_cell.length_c   1.000
_cell.angle_alpha   90.00
_cell.angle_beta   90.00
_cell.angle_gamma   90.00
#
_symmetry.space_group_name_H-M   'P 1'
#
loop_
_entity.id
_entity.type
_entity.pdbx_description
1 polymer ?
#
loop_
_entity_poly.entity_id
_entity_poly.type
_entity_poly.pdbx_seq_one_letter_code
_entity_poly.pdbx_strand_id
1 'polypeptide(L)'
;GVYKGFYDLKQAGLIAKIPHLVAAQSRESNAIARAWQTQQFNNLERATTRADSISVESPANGRMAVRYISESEGWATEVDDREILEAQLELAKEAGVFVEPAASCAWAALQNDQRMLVDRFGENVEVCVLLTGTGFKDMAVFDGQIKIPEAIENSVAAMKERFAL
;
A
#
# COMPACT_ATOMS: atom_id res chain seq x y z
N GLY A 1 -9.31 -1.71 13.35
CA GLY A 1 -8.40 -0.87 14.15
C GLY A 1 -8.55 0.61 13.84
N VAL A 2 -8.13 1.07 12.66
CA VAL A 2 -8.02 2.51 12.30
C VAL A 2 -9.33 3.28 12.51
N TYR A 3 -10.43 2.84 11.88
CA TYR A 3 -11.73 3.49 12.06
C TYR A 3 -12.13 3.61 13.53
N LYS A 4 -12.00 2.52 14.30
CA LYS A 4 -12.36 2.51 15.73
C LYS A 4 -11.55 3.55 16.51
N GLY A 5 -10.25 3.68 16.23
CA GLY A 5 -9.41 4.68 16.88
C GLY A 5 -9.88 6.11 16.61
N PHE A 6 -10.14 6.45 15.34
CA PHE A 6 -10.68 7.77 14.98
C PHE A 6 -12.09 8.00 15.53
N TYR A 7 -12.92 6.97 15.56
CA TYR A 7 -14.24 7.03 16.18
C TYR A 7 -14.14 7.40 17.65
N ASP A 8 -13.26 6.75 18.41
CA ASP A 8 -13.05 7.04 19.85
C ASP A 8 -12.52 8.46 20.08
N LEU A 9 -11.56 8.90 19.26
CA LEU A 9 -11.05 10.26 19.32
C LEU A 9 -12.15 11.30 19.06
N LYS A 10 -13.05 11.03 18.11
CA LYS A 10 -14.20 11.88 17.85
C LYS A 10 -15.18 11.89 19.03
N GLN A 11 -15.50 10.73 19.61
CA GLN A 11 -16.38 10.66 20.78
C GLN A 11 -15.79 11.36 22.00
N ALA A 12 -14.47 11.35 22.15
CA ALA A 12 -13.76 12.08 23.20
C ALA A 12 -13.65 13.60 22.93
N GLY A 13 -14.13 14.10 21.80
CA GLY A 13 -14.04 15.52 21.41
C GLY A 13 -12.62 15.99 21.00
N LEU A 14 -11.69 15.05 20.78
CA LEU A 14 -10.30 15.34 20.41
C LEU A 14 -10.14 15.65 18.92
N ILE A 15 -11.05 15.18 18.08
CA ILE A 15 -11.13 15.51 16.66
C ILE A 15 -12.57 15.84 16.27
N ALA A 16 -12.73 16.73 15.29
CA ALA A 16 -14.05 17.15 14.82
C ALA A 16 -14.69 16.12 13.87
N LYS A 17 -13.88 15.45 13.05
CA LYS A 17 -14.33 14.51 12.02
C LYS A 17 -13.40 13.29 11.93
N ILE A 18 -13.96 12.15 11.51
CA ILE A 18 -13.20 10.98 11.12
C ILE A 18 -12.64 11.24 9.72
N PRO A 19 -11.36 10.96 9.44
CA PRO A 19 -10.82 11.08 8.10
C PRO A 19 -11.47 10.07 7.14
N HIS A 20 -11.49 10.38 5.85
CA HIS A 20 -11.88 9.42 4.81
C HIS A 20 -10.91 8.26 4.78
N LEU A 21 -11.39 7.03 4.90
CA LEU A 21 -10.57 5.84 4.89
C LEU A 21 -10.56 5.19 3.51
N VAL A 22 -9.38 4.99 2.96
CA VAL A 22 -9.20 4.33 1.67
C VAL A 22 -8.65 2.93 1.88
N ALA A 23 -9.32 1.93 1.29
CA ALA A 23 -8.82 0.56 1.24
C ALA A 23 -8.04 0.36 -0.06
N ALA A 24 -6.71 0.24 0.05
CA ALA A 24 -5.85 -0.15 -1.05
C ALA A 24 -5.76 -1.68 -1.11
N GLN A 25 -6.06 -2.29 -2.23
CA GLN A 25 -5.97 -3.73 -2.43
C GLN A 25 -5.31 -4.08 -3.77
N SER A 26 -4.65 -5.24 -3.82
CA SER A 26 -4.28 -5.84 -5.11
C SER A 26 -5.53 -6.34 -5.83
N ARG A 27 -5.57 -6.22 -7.16
CA ARG A 27 -6.63 -6.81 -8.02
C ARG A 27 -6.74 -8.32 -7.83
N GLU A 28 -5.62 -8.98 -7.57
CA GLU A 28 -5.54 -10.42 -7.33
C GLU A 28 -5.98 -10.83 -5.90
N SER A 29 -6.30 -9.83 -5.04
CA SER A 29 -6.82 -10.04 -3.68
C SER A 29 -7.77 -8.91 -3.26
N ASN A 30 -8.88 -8.73 -3.98
CA ASN A 30 -9.73 -7.53 -3.95
C ASN A 30 -11.09 -7.73 -3.27
N ALA A 31 -11.24 -8.67 -2.35
CA ALA A 31 -12.54 -9.00 -1.74
C ALA A 31 -13.26 -7.78 -1.13
N ILE A 32 -12.52 -6.86 -0.50
CA ILE A 32 -13.08 -5.64 0.12
C ILE A 32 -13.49 -4.63 -0.96
N ALA A 33 -12.62 -4.36 -1.93
CA ALA A 33 -12.90 -3.41 -3.00
C ALA A 33 -14.12 -3.84 -3.82
N ARG A 34 -14.19 -5.11 -4.20
CA ARG A 34 -15.34 -5.68 -4.91
C ARG A 34 -16.62 -5.59 -4.08
N ALA A 35 -16.54 -5.90 -2.77
CA ALA A 35 -17.71 -5.81 -1.90
C ALA A 35 -18.16 -4.36 -1.69
N TRP A 36 -17.24 -3.41 -1.62
CA TRP A 36 -17.56 -1.98 -1.53
C TRP A 36 -18.27 -1.49 -2.80
N GLN A 37 -17.80 -1.89 -3.98
CA GLN A 37 -18.40 -1.53 -5.27
C GLN A 37 -19.79 -2.15 -5.47
N THR A 38 -19.94 -3.44 -5.16
CA THR A 38 -21.17 -4.20 -5.42
C THR A 38 -22.17 -4.18 -4.27
N GLN A 39 -21.75 -3.70 -3.10
CA GLN A 39 -22.49 -3.79 -1.83
C GLN A 39 -22.82 -5.24 -1.40
N GLN A 40 -22.12 -6.22 -1.98
CA GLN A 40 -22.25 -7.64 -1.68
C GLN A 40 -20.90 -8.23 -1.31
N PHE A 41 -20.78 -8.71 -0.08
CA PHE A 41 -19.55 -9.35 0.38
C PHE A 41 -19.54 -10.85 0.08
N ASN A 42 -18.59 -11.24 -0.77
CA ASN A 42 -18.28 -12.63 -1.07
C ASN A 42 -16.77 -12.85 -0.92
N ASN A 43 -16.37 -14.01 -0.40
CA ASN A 43 -14.99 -14.42 -0.40
C ASN A 43 -14.47 -14.60 -1.84
N LEU A 44 -13.16 -14.54 -2.02
CA LEU A 44 -12.52 -14.91 -3.26
C LEU A 44 -12.37 -16.44 -3.32
N GLU A 45 -12.42 -16.99 -4.51
CA GLU A 45 -12.06 -18.41 -4.72
C GLU A 45 -10.56 -18.62 -4.53
N ARG A 46 -9.77 -17.62 -4.94
CA ARG A 46 -8.31 -17.62 -4.83
C ARG A 46 -7.78 -16.19 -4.74
N ALA A 47 -6.75 -15.99 -3.94
CA ALA A 47 -5.90 -14.79 -3.91
C ALA A 47 -4.53 -15.16 -4.48
N THR A 48 -4.00 -14.37 -5.41
CA THR A 48 -2.77 -14.73 -6.16
C THR A 48 -1.75 -13.61 -6.22
N THR A 49 -1.97 -12.52 -5.48
CA THR A 49 -1.05 -11.37 -5.46
C THR A 49 0.33 -11.75 -4.92
N ARG A 50 1.36 -11.14 -5.46
CA ARG A 50 2.74 -11.20 -4.97
C ARG A 50 2.94 -10.46 -3.64
N ALA A 51 2.01 -9.59 -3.26
CA ALA A 51 2.00 -8.92 -1.96
C ALA A 51 1.44 -9.87 -0.89
N ASP A 52 2.25 -10.80 -0.39
CA ASP A 52 1.86 -11.93 0.44
C ASP A 52 1.00 -11.53 1.65
N SER A 53 1.40 -10.48 2.37
CA SER A 53 0.68 -10.03 3.59
C SER A 53 -0.75 -9.53 3.34
N ILE A 54 -1.14 -9.25 2.09
CA ILE A 54 -2.51 -8.88 1.69
C ILE A 54 -3.17 -9.93 0.79
N SER A 55 -2.54 -11.09 0.59
CA SER A 55 -3.08 -12.21 -0.18
C SER A 55 -4.08 -12.99 0.68
N VAL A 56 -5.35 -12.56 0.68
CA VAL A 56 -6.39 -13.07 1.58
C VAL A 56 -7.67 -13.40 0.82
N GLU A 57 -8.04 -14.67 0.78
CA GLU A 57 -9.26 -15.15 0.13
C GLU A 57 -10.52 -14.82 0.94
N SER A 58 -10.44 -14.99 2.26
CA SER A 58 -11.56 -14.84 3.20
C SER A 58 -11.21 -13.84 4.31
N PRO A 59 -11.31 -12.51 4.07
CA PRO A 59 -11.04 -11.52 5.09
C PRO A 59 -12.01 -11.65 6.28
N ALA A 60 -11.50 -12.01 7.47
CA ALA A 60 -12.31 -12.27 8.66
C ALA A 60 -13.23 -11.09 9.05
N ASN A 61 -12.78 -9.86 8.80
CA ASN A 61 -13.51 -8.63 9.12
C ASN A 61 -14.00 -7.89 7.85
N GLY A 62 -14.17 -8.59 6.72
CA GLY A 62 -14.46 -7.97 5.44
C GLY A 62 -15.72 -7.10 5.44
N ARG A 63 -16.85 -7.62 5.96
CA ARG A 63 -18.10 -6.84 6.06
C ARG A 63 -17.95 -5.59 6.92
N MET A 64 -17.21 -5.69 8.01
CA MET A 64 -16.92 -4.55 8.88
C MET A 64 -16.02 -3.52 8.20
N ALA A 65 -15.04 -3.96 7.41
CA ALA A 65 -14.19 -3.07 6.63
C ALA A 65 -15.01 -2.27 5.61
N VAL A 66 -15.86 -2.91 4.81
CA VAL A 66 -16.75 -2.25 3.84
C VAL A 66 -17.65 -1.23 4.53
N ARG A 67 -18.26 -1.60 5.66
CA ARG A 67 -19.08 -0.69 6.46
C ARG A 67 -18.30 0.55 6.90
N TYR A 68 -17.09 0.38 7.44
CA TYR A 68 -16.30 1.50 7.96
C TYR A 68 -15.72 2.40 6.87
N ILE A 69 -15.40 1.85 5.70
CA ILE A 69 -15.05 2.64 4.52
C ILE A 69 -16.25 3.54 4.15
N SER A 70 -17.45 2.97 4.07
CA SER A 70 -18.67 3.73 3.75
C SER A 70 -19.01 4.77 4.81
N GLU A 71 -18.97 4.42 6.11
CA GLU A 71 -19.24 5.36 7.22
C GLU A 71 -18.24 6.53 7.31
N SER A 72 -17.01 6.33 6.82
CA SER A 72 -15.99 7.38 6.71
C SER A 72 -16.08 8.19 5.41
N GLU A 73 -17.09 7.93 4.56
CA GLU A 73 -17.21 8.51 3.22
C GLU A 73 -15.94 8.24 2.36
N GLY A 74 -15.27 7.13 2.65
CA GLY A 74 -14.09 6.68 1.95
C GLY A 74 -14.42 5.84 0.71
N TRP A 75 -13.42 5.17 0.18
CA TRP A 75 -13.55 4.32 -1.01
C TRP A 75 -12.53 3.18 -0.99
N ALA A 76 -12.54 2.37 -2.04
CA ALA A 76 -11.58 1.31 -2.24
C ALA A 76 -10.92 1.47 -3.61
N THR A 77 -9.60 1.30 -3.66
CA THR A 77 -8.78 1.40 -4.88
C THR A 77 -8.02 0.10 -5.08
N GLU A 78 -8.07 -0.40 -6.31
CA GLU A 78 -7.38 -1.60 -6.73
C GLU A 78 -6.16 -1.24 -7.58
N VAL A 79 -5.05 -1.93 -7.32
CA VAL A 79 -3.80 -1.82 -8.06
C VAL A 79 -3.32 -3.19 -8.49
N ASP A 80 -2.56 -3.28 -9.57
CA ASP A 80 -1.95 -4.55 -9.98
C ASP A 80 -0.59 -4.78 -9.31
N ASP A 81 -0.09 -6.02 -9.35
CA ASP A 81 1.17 -6.39 -8.71
C ASP A 81 2.37 -5.62 -9.30
N ARG A 82 2.33 -5.21 -10.57
CA ARG A 82 3.38 -4.40 -11.20
C ARG A 82 3.39 -3.00 -10.59
N GLU A 83 2.23 -2.36 -10.47
CA GLU A 83 2.10 -1.04 -9.81
C GLU A 83 2.61 -1.10 -8.37
N ILE A 84 2.31 -2.17 -7.64
CA ILE A 84 2.78 -2.39 -6.26
C ILE A 84 4.31 -2.43 -6.20
N LEU A 85 4.96 -3.20 -7.09
CA LEU A 85 6.42 -3.35 -7.09
C LEU A 85 7.13 -2.09 -7.60
N GLU A 86 6.58 -1.40 -8.59
CA GLU A 86 7.07 -0.10 -9.06
C GLU A 86 7.01 0.93 -7.93
N ALA A 87 5.90 1.02 -7.21
CA ALA A 87 5.73 1.88 -6.05
C ALA A 87 6.70 1.57 -4.91
N GLN A 88 7.02 0.29 -4.69
CA GLN A 88 8.01 -0.13 -3.69
C GLN A 88 9.42 0.38 -4.03
N LEU A 89 9.83 0.24 -5.29
CA LEU A 89 11.12 0.71 -5.77
C LEU A 89 11.21 2.24 -5.76
N GLU A 90 10.13 2.93 -6.12
CA GLU A 90 10.04 4.38 -6.05
C GLU A 90 10.21 4.90 -4.63
N LEU A 91 9.46 4.35 -3.66
CA LEU A 91 9.58 4.73 -2.25
C LEU A 91 11.01 4.53 -1.71
N ALA A 92 11.66 3.42 -2.09
CA ALA A 92 13.04 3.17 -1.69
C ALA A 92 14.01 4.18 -2.31
N LYS A 93 13.83 4.52 -3.58
CA LYS A 93 14.73 5.38 -4.34
C LYS A 93 14.54 6.87 -4.03
N GLU A 94 13.30 7.35 -4.01
CA GLU A 94 13.00 8.78 -3.92
C GLU A 94 12.80 9.24 -2.47
N ALA A 95 12.29 8.36 -1.59
CA ALA A 95 12.03 8.68 -0.18
C ALA A 95 12.99 7.99 0.80
N GLY A 96 13.83 7.06 0.35
CA GLY A 96 14.69 6.26 1.22
C GLY A 96 13.92 5.30 2.13
N VAL A 97 12.67 4.99 1.80
CA VAL A 97 11.78 4.15 2.62
C VAL A 97 11.55 2.83 1.93
N PHE A 98 12.19 1.76 2.43
CA PHE A 98 12.07 0.42 1.88
C PHE A 98 11.00 -0.38 2.62
N VAL A 99 9.86 -0.55 1.99
CA VAL A 99 8.66 -1.23 2.55
C VAL A 99 8.38 -2.56 1.85
N GLU A 100 7.60 -3.42 2.49
CA GLU A 100 7.11 -4.66 1.87
C GLU A 100 6.08 -4.36 0.75
N PRO A 101 5.85 -5.27 -0.22
CA PRO A 101 4.88 -5.06 -1.29
C PRO A 101 3.48 -4.73 -0.78
N ALA A 102 3.03 -5.38 0.28
CA ALA A 102 1.73 -5.12 0.89
C ALA A 102 1.59 -3.66 1.38
N ALA A 103 2.67 -3.06 1.90
CA ALA A 103 2.67 -1.66 2.33
C ALA A 103 2.75 -0.69 1.14
N SER A 104 3.52 -1.02 0.08
CA SER A 104 3.60 -0.19 -1.12
C SER A 104 2.31 -0.16 -1.94
N CYS A 105 1.43 -1.14 -1.75
CA CYS A 105 0.07 -1.12 -2.30
C CYS A 105 -0.69 0.17 -1.95
N ALA A 106 -0.51 0.69 -0.73
CA ALA A 106 -1.13 1.94 -0.31
C ALA A 106 -0.58 3.16 -1.08
N TRP A 107 0.73 3.17 -1.39
CA TRP A 107 1.34 4.22 -2.20
C TRP A 107 0.90 4.13 -3.66
N ALA A 108 0.88 2.95 -4.26
CA ALA A 108 0.39 2.74 -5.62
C ALA A 108 -1.08 3.18 -5.76
N ALA A 109 -1.93 2.87 -4.78
CA ALA A 109 -3.33 3.32 -4.77
C ALA A 109 -3.44 4.86 -4.69
N LEU A 110 -2.60 5.52 -3.87
CA LEU A 110 -2.56 6.98 -3.81
C LEU A 110 -2.17 7.60 -5.16
N GLN A 111 -1.18 7.03 -5.86
CA GLN A 111 -0.78 7.50 -7.19
C GLN A 111 -1.94 7.41 -8.19
N ASN A 112 -2.69 6.30 -8.19
CA ASN A 112 -3.85 6.12 -9.05
C ASN A 112 -4.99 7.09 -8.71
N ASP A 113 -5.17 7.41 -7.43
CA ASP A 113 -6.23 8.28 -6.94
C ASP A 113 -5.89 9.78 -6.99
N GLN A 114 -4.64 10.16 -7.29
CA GLN A 114 -4.14 11.54 -7.18
C GLN A 114 -5.07 12.57 -7.84
N ARG A 115 -5.49 12.33 -9.06
CA ARG A 115 -6.38 13.25 -9.80
C ARG A 115 -7.75 13.37 -9.11
N MET A 116 -8.35 12.25 -8.74
CA MET A 116 -9.63 12.22 -8.04
C MET A 116 -9.56 12.94 -6.69
N LEU A 117 -8.46 12.79 -5.96
CA LEU A 117 -8.23 13.47 -4.69
C LEU A 117 -8.21 14.99 -4.86
N VAL A 118 -7.47 15.50 -5.84
CA VAL A 118 -7.41 16.93 -6.14
C VAL A 118 -8.78 17.46 -6.58
N ASP A 119 -9.47 16.74 -7.47
CA ASP A 119 -10.80 17.12 -7.96
C ASP A 119 -11.84 17.14 -6.83
N ARG A 120 -11.75 16.24 -5.86
CA ARG A 120 -12.72 16.11 -4.75
C ARG A 120 -12.42 17.01 -3.55
N PHE A 121 -11.13 17.20 -3.21
CA PHE A 121 -10.71 17.83 -1.96
C PHE A 121 -9.82 19.07 -2.16
N GLY A 122 -9.42 19.36 -3.40
CA GLY A 122 -8.55 20.49 -3.73
C GLY A 122 -7.05 20.13 -3.66
N GLU A 123 -6.22 21.05 -4.16
CA GLU A 123 -4.77 20.86 -4.28
C GLU A 123 -4.05 20.70 -2.94
N ASN A 124 -4.63 21.19 -1.85
CA ASN A 124 -4.04 21.14 -0.50
C ASN A 124 -4.58 19.97 0.34
N VAL A 125 -5.05 18.89 -0.30
CA VAL A 125 -5.51 17.72 0.42
C VAL A 125 -4.35 17.05 1.18
N GLU A 126 -4.56 16.81 2.47
CA GLU A 126 -3.61 16.08 3.30
C GLU A 126 -3.92 14.58 3.28
N VAL A 127 -2.91 13.76 2.97
CA VAL A 127 -3.04 12.31 2.89
C VAL A 127 -2.03 11.65 3.81
N CYS A 128 -2.50 10.72 4.63
CA CYS A 128 -1.65 9.87 5.46
C CYS A 128 -1.61 8.46 4.86
N VAL A 129 -0.44 8.02 4.40
CA VAL A 129 -0.22 6.68 3.87
C VAL A 129 0.35 5.78 4.98
N LEU A 130 -0.32 4.66 5.26
CA LEU A 130 0.12 3.70 6.26
C LEU A 130 1.09 2.69 5.64
N LEU A 131 2.38 2.88 5.87
CA LEU A 131 3.45 1.98 5.43
C LEU A 131 3.78 1.01 6.57
N THR A 132 3.15 -0.17 6.56
CA THR A 132 3.06 -1.05 7.74
C THR A 132 4.24 -1.99 7.94
N GLY A 133 4.91 -2.43 6.86
CA GLY A 133 5.97 -3.43 6.95
C GLY A 133 7.24 -3.03 6.21
N THR A 134 8.38 -3.54 6.69
CA THR A 134 9.68 -3.35 6.01
C THR A 134 9.85 -4.29 4.84
N GLY A 135 10.51 -3.83 3.76
CA GLY A 135 10.82 -4.61 2.56
C GLY A 135 11.74 -5.80 2.80
N PHE A 136 12.52 -5.78 3.88
CA PHE A 136 13.40 -6.90 4.23
C PHE A 136 12.65 -8.17 4.64
N LYS A 137 11.35 -8.12 4.87
CA LYS A 137 10.51 -9.28 5.17
C LYS A 137 10.27 -10.16 3.94
N ASP A 138 10.32 -9.58 2.73
CA ASP A 138 10.02 -10.28 1.48
C ASP A 138 10.99 -9.84 0.38
N MET A 139 12.21 -10.32 0.46
CA MET A 139 13.26 -10.05 -0.54
C MET A 139 13.09 -10.87 -1.82
N ALA A 140 12.36 -11.98 -1.77
CA ALA A 140 12.18 -12.89 -2.91
C ALA A 140 11.42 -12.24 -4.08
N VAL A 141 10.61 -11.22 -3.82
CA VAL A 141 9.88 -10.46 -4.87
C VAL A 141 10.84 -9.76 -5.85
N PHE A 142 12.08 -9.53 -5.43
CA PHE A 142 13.11 -8.88 -6.24
C PHE A 142 14.01 -9.83 -7.02
N ASP A 143 13.81 -11.14 -6.88
CA ASP A 143 14.62 -12.12 -7.61
C ASP A 143 14.56 -11.87 -9.12
N GLY A 144 15.73 -11.60 -9.71
CA GLY A 144 15.88 -11.23 -11.11
C GLY A 144 15.50 -9.79 -11.49
N GLN A 145 14.99 -8.97 -10.56
CA GLN A 145 14.63 -7.56 -10.81
C GLN A 145 15.74 -6.58 -10.40
N ILE A 146 16.49 -6.91 -9.34
CA ILE A 146 17.63 -6.11 -8.89
C ILE A 146 18.90 -6.77 -9.35
N LYS A 147 19.69 -6.09 -10.18
CA LYS A 147 21.03 -6.54 -10.56
C LYS A 147 21.96 -6.29 -9.39
N ILE A 148 22.34 -7.37 -8.70
CA ILE A 148 23.37 -7.31 -7.65
C ILE A 148 24.70 -7.04 -8.35
N PRO A 149 25.44 -5.97 -7.96
CA PRO A 149 26.76 -5.70 -8.52
C PRO A 149 27.72 -6.86 -8.28
N GLU A 150 28.60 -7.10 -9.23
CA GLU A 150 29.68 -8.08 -9.03
C GLU A 150 30.56 -7.66 -7.84
N ALA A 151 30.97 -8.65 -7.06
CA ALA A 151 31.88 -8.41 -5.96
C ALA A 151 33.22 -7.89 -6.53
N ILE A 152 33.80 -6.92 -5.87
CA ILE A 152 35.14 -6.39 -6.16
C ILE A 152 36.10 -6.83 -5.07
N GLU A 153 37.41 -6.77 -5.38
CA GLU A 153 38.43 -6.98 -4.37
C GLU A 153 38.27 -5.96 -3.22
N ASN A 154 38.49 -6.40 -1.98
CA ASN A 154 38.44 -5.54 -0.81
C ASN A 154 39.71 -4.65 -0.73
N SER A 155 39.78 -3.67 -1.66
CA SER A 155 40.88 -2.70 -1.72
C SER A 155 40.38 -1.33 -2.16
N VAL A 156 41.07 -0.30 -1.70
CA VAL A 156 40.78 1.10 -2.11
C VAL A 156 41.01 1.27 -3.62
N ALA A 157 41.98 0.56 -4.20
CA ALA A 157 42.26 0.62 -5.63
C ALA A 157 41.11 0.08 -6.45
N ALA A 158 40.57 -1.10 -6.10
CA ALA A 158 39.43 -1.70 -6.77
C ALA A 158 38.13 -0.82 -6.64
N MET A 159 37.92 -0.17 -5.49
CA MET A 159 36.85 0.78 -5.33
C MET A 159 36.97 2.00 -6.25
N LYS A 160 38.17 2.60 -6.31
CA LYS A 160 38.42 3.74 -7.19
C LYS A 160 38.20 3.40 -8.65
N GLU A 161 38.72 2.24 -9.10
CA GLU A 161 38.51 1.76 -10.46
C GLU A 161 37.04 1.52 -10.78
N ARG A 162 36.30 0.87 -9.87
CA ARG A 162 34.90 0.49 -10.08
C ARG A 162 33.97 1.69 -10.14
N PHE A 163 34.24 2.75 -9.37
CA PHE A 163 33.37 3.92 -9.23
C PHE A 163 33.94 5.18 -9.86
N ALA A 164 35.06 5.08 -10.58
CA ALA A 164 35.76 6.20 -11.25
C ALA A 164 36.01 7.40 -10.32
N LEU A 165 36.49 7.14 -9.09
CA LEU A 165 36.76 8.15 -8.06
C LEU A 165 38.21 8.63 -8.12
#